data_720ddde7fe10814168a3b4a64faa56a2
#
_entry.id   720ddde7fe10814168a3b4a64faa56a2
#
_cell.length_a   1.000
_cell.length_b   1.000
_cell.length_c   1.000
_cell.angle_alpha   90.00
_cell.angle_beta   90.00
_cell.angle_gamma   90.00
#
_symmetry.space_group_name_H-M   'P 1'
#
loop_
_entity.id
_entity.type
_entity.pdbx_description
1 polymer ?
#
loop_
_entity_poly.entity_id
_entity_poly.type
_entity_poly.pdbx_seq_one_letter_code
_entity_poly.pdbx_strand_id
1 'polypeptide(L)'
;TQGYSSAASDVYKRQVSGLLLFNIFKLDILPLKYLIAVNAFLLLIFLYDFTSQFTKAHIIGKILAVLMSGVIVFIYLVSSKLDSVLNKLNLPEINTDIVDVVVLADDKASSLNDLANYKFAYNSTASNANVKTAFDSVKSELNKSSLELAEYKSWDDLVTAFYDNTEVQAIVMNDSMLKVVASQYEDFDTKVKIIKQYEYKKLVTVQKSNVNVKKEPFIIYVSGISSEDGADSALSNNALSDVNIVAVINPETKQILLVTTPRDSYIKITGPDGRKGYDKLTHAGNYGVEASIDTLQNLYGIDIDYYVKINFTGCVSVVDALGGITIDSEVEFTCGEDASPIPYHFVKGPNECDGEMAVAFSRERHAFAAGDFQRGRNQTAAIKGILQKATSPAILTKYSAVLDAVSDMFLTNIPTSTISDLVKLQLSDGTAWNIQTYSIEGTTQPPAGQGPAYLEITGLRGASVVYPYADSINTAIQLMSKIQNGDVFDVDEYLSLIHISEPTRHSLI
;
A
#
# COMPACT_ATOMS: atom_id res chain seq x y z
N THR A 1 -19.52 -58.30 5.28
CA THR A 1 -19.87 -56.87 5.04
C THR A 1 -19.17 -55.91 5.97
N GLN A 2 -18.76 -56.32 7.19
CA GLN A 2 -18.03 -55.44 8.13
C GLN A 2 -16.58 -55.13 7.72
N GLY A 3 -15.90 -55.99 6.99
CA GLY A 3 -14.51 -55.77 6.53
C GLY A 3 -14.35 -54.74 5.43
N TYR A 4 -15.34 -54.59 4.58
CA TYR A 4 -15.27 -53.64 3.45
C TYR A 4 -15.47 -52.17 3.83
N SER A 5 -16.29 -51.91 4.86
CA SER A 5 -16.52 -50.53 5.33
C SER A 5 -15.33 -49.96 6.12
N SER A 6 -14.54 -50.81 6.80
CA SER A 6 -13.33 -50.35 7.50
C SER A 6 -12.17 -50.09 6.51
N ALA A 7 -12.01 -50.95 5.53
CA ALA A 7 -10.95 -50.76 4.49
C ALA A 7 -11.16 -49.50 3.67
N ALA A 8 -12.39 -49.19 3.26
CA ALA A 8 -12.70 -47.96 2.54
C ALA A 8 -12.41 -46.69 3.40
N SER A 9 -12.81 -46.71 4.67
CA SER A 9 -12.52 -45.60 5.60
C SER A 9 -11.02 -45.37 5.78
N ASP A 10 -10.21 -46.44 5.83
CA ASP A 10 -8.75 -46.31 6.01
C ASP A 10 -8.06 -45.81 4.72
N VAL A 11 -8.56 -46.16 3.54
CA VAL A 11 -8.06 -45.63 2.25
C VAL A 11 -8.32 -44.12 2.14
N TYR A 12 -9.54 -43.66 2.47
CA TYR A 12 -9.87 -42.22 2.44
C TYR A 12 -9.02 -41.42 3.45
N LYS A 13 -8.77 -41.93 4.64
CA LYS A 13 -7.92 -41.27 5.63
C LYS A 13 -6.49 -41.12 5.14
N ARG A 14 -5.91 -42.16 4.54
CA ARG A 14 -4.56 -42.10 3.96
C ARG A 14 -4.48 -41.10 2.84
N GLN A 15 -5.48 -41.06 1.95
CA GLN A 15 -5.54 -40.11 0.85
C GLN A 15 -5.64 -38.66 1.34
N VAL A 16 -6.55 -38.37 2.27
CA VAL A 16 -6.75 -37.03 2.83
C VAL A 16 -5.53 -36.59 3.65
N SER A 17 -4.92 -37.47 4.45
CA SER A 17 -3.67 -37.16 5.15
C SER A 17 -2.51 -36.91 4.19
N GLY A 18 -2.41 -37.68 3.10
CA GLY A 18 -1.41 -37.46 2.05
C GLY A 18 -1.58 -36.12 1.33
N LEU A 19 -2.83 -35.77 1.00
CA LEU A 19 -3.15 -34.47 0.40
C LEU A 19 -2.87 -33.31 1.36
N LEU A 20 -3.18 -33.46 2.63
CA LEU A 20 -2.85 -32.48 3.66
C LEU A 20 -1.35 -32.24 3.75
N LEU A 21 -0.58 -33.32 3.91
CA LEU A 21 0.88 -33.22 3.97
C LEU A 21 1.46 -32.61 2.72
N PHE A 22 0.98 -33.00 1.54
CA PHE A 22 1.40 -32.41 0.28
C PHE A 22 1.15 -30.89 0.24
N ASN A 23 -0.03 -30.43 0.66
CA ASN A 23 -0.34 -29.00 0.71
C ASN A 23 0.50 -28.25 1.75
N ILE A 24 0.70 -28.82 2.95
CA ILE A 24 1.53 -28.21 3.99
C ILE A 24 3.00 -28.08 3.49
N PHE A 25 3.52 -29.09 2.80
CA PHE A 25 4.86 -29.03 2.21
C PHE A 25 4.93 -28.06 1.04
N LYS A 26 3.89 -28.00 0.21
CA LYS A 26 3.82 -27.07 -0.92
C LYS A 26 3.78 -25.61 -0.47
N LEU A 27 2.99 -25.32 0.56
CA LEU A 27 2.88 -23.96 1.13
C LEU A 27 4.16 -23.51 1.82
N ASP A 28 4.96 -24.43 2.30
CA ASP A 28 6.26 -24.19 2.92
C ASP A 28 6.26 -23.06 3.98
N ILE A 29 5.20 -22.98 4.81
CA ILE A 29 4.99 -21.92 5.82
C ILE A 29 5.44 -22.36 7.21
N LEU A 30 5.36 -23.69 7.50
CA LEU A 30 5.65 -24.20 8.82
C LEU A 30 7.14 -24.49 9.02
N PRO A 31 7.76 -24.01 10.11
CA PRO A 31 9.09 -24.44 10.52
C PRO A 31 9.18 -25.96 10.71
N LEU A 32 10.36 -26.52 10.47
CA LEU A 32 10.60 -27.96 10.53
C LEU A 32 10.14 -28.61 11.85
N LYS A 33 10.33 -27.91 12.99
CA LYS A 33 9.90 -28.38 14.31
C LYS A 33 8.40 -28.66 14.39
N TYR A 34 7.57 -27.83 13.79
CA TYR A 34 6.11 -28.01 13.73
C TYR A 34 5.72 -29.09 12.71
N LEU A 35 6.42 -29.17 11.56
CA LEU A 35 6.22 -30.25 10.60
C LEU A 35 6.50 -31.61 11.23
N ILE A 36 7.59 -31.75 11.98
CA ILE A 36 7.92 -33.00 12.72
C ILE A 36 6.83 -33.28 13.75
N ALA A 37 6.38 -32.30 14.52
CA ALA A 37 5.34 -32.48 15.53
C ALA A 37 4.01 -32.92 14.90
N VAL A 38 3.58 -32.32 13.79
CA VAL A 38 2.36 -32.69 13.06
C VAL A 38 2.49 -34.12 12.52
N ASN A 39 3.62 -34.46 11.88
CA ASN A 39 3.83 -35.80 11.35
C ASN A 39 3.86 -36.85 12.46
N ALA A 40 4.54 -36.60 13.61
CA ALA A 40 4.57 -37.47 14.75
C ALA A 40 3.16 -37.67 15.36
N PHE A 41 2.40 -36.58 15.46
CA PHE A 41 1.02 -36.63 15.94
C PHE A 41 0.10 -37.47 15.02
N LEU A 42 0.16 -37.25 13.71
CA LEU A 42 -0.58 -38.06 12.75
C LEU A 42 -0.18 -39.51 12.78
N LEU A 43 1.10 -39.83 12.96
CA LEU A 43 1.60 -41.18 13.09
C LEU A 43 1.08 -41.85 14.36
N LEU A 44 1.09 -41.15 15.52
CA LEU A 44 0.56 -41.65 16.77
C LEU A 44 -0.94 -41.97 16.68
N ILE A 45 -1.71 -41.11 16.05
CA ILE A 45 -3.15 -41.33 15.81
C ILE A 45 -3.33 -42.56 14.93
N PHE A 46 -2.57 -42.67 13.85
CA PHE A 46 -2.63 -43.85 12.97
C PHE A 46 -2.30 -45.15 13.71
N LEU A 47 -1.26 -45.14 14.54
CA LEU A 47 -0.86 -46.29 15.34
C LEU A 47 -1.95 -46.64 16.36
N TYR A 48 -2.55 -45.63 17.01
CA TYR A 48 -3.66 -45.84 17.95
C TYR A 48 -4.88 -46.41 17.25
N ASP A 49 -5.29 -45.83 16.11
CA ASP A 49 -6.42 -46.33 15.31
C ASP A 49 -6.18 -47.77 14.86
N PHE A 50 -4.97 -48.09 14.39
CA PHE A 50 -4.59 -49.45 13.99
C PHE A 50 -4.64 -50.43 15.14
N THR A 51 -4.05 -50.09 16.31
CA THR A 51 -4.01 -50.99 17.47
C THR A 51 -5.38 -51.13 18.11
N SER A 52 -6.22 -50.11 18.12
CA SER A 52 -7.58 -50.14 18.68
C SER A 52 -8.49 -51.13 17.97
N GLN A 53 -8.23 -51.43 16.70
CA GLN A 53 -9.00 -52.42 15.91
C GLN A 53 -8.91 -53.85 16.52
N PHE A 54 -7.80 -54.13 17.18
CA PHE A 54 -7.53 -55.45 17.80
C PHE A 54 -7.96 -55.53 19.27
N THR A 55 -8.55 -54.48 19.83
CA THR A 55 -8.93 -54.39 21.26
C THR A 55 -10.43 -54.14 21.42
N LYS A 56 -10.93 -54.29 22.68
CA LYS A 56 -12.32 -53.94 23.03
C LYS A 56 -12.61 -52.43 22.86
N ALA A 57 -11.59 -51.62 22.69
CA ALA A 57 -11.70 -50.16 22.49
C ALA A 57 -11.97 -49.73 21.04
N HIS A 58 -12.28 -50.67 20.13
CA HIS A 58 -12.48 -50.40 18.69
C HIS A 58 -13.57 -49.36 18.41
N ILE A 59 -14.58 -49.19 19.28
CA ILE A 59 -15.63 -48.17 19.11
C ILE A 59 -15.06 -46.78 19.36
N ILE A 60 -14.25 -46.61 20.41
CA ILE A 60 -13.60 -45.33 20.76
C ILE A 60 -12.62 -44.94 19.65
N GLY A 61 -11.83 -45.89 19.14
CA GLY A 61 -10.94 -45.66 18.00
C GLY A 61 -11.69 -45.19 16.75
N LYS A 62 -12.84 -45.76 16.43
CA LYS A 62 -13.67 -45.33 15.30
C LYS A 62 -14.20 -43.91 15.47
N ILE A 63 -14.68 -43.56 16.67
CA ILE A 63 -15.16 -42.21 16.97
C ILE A 63 -14.00 -41.21 16.82
N LEU A 64 -12.84 -41.48 17.42
CA LEU A 64 -11.67 -40.66 17.33
C LEU A 64 -11.20 -40.49 15.87
N ALA A 65 -11.21 -41.55 15.09
CA ALA A 65 -10.86 -41.55 13.69
C ALA A 65 -11.77 -40.63 12.84
N VAL A 66 -13.07 -40.64 13.11
CA VAL A 66 -14.03 -39.74 12.42
C VAL A 66 -13.79 -38.29 12.79
N LEU A 67 -13.61 -37.99 14.08
CA LEU A 67 -13.30 -36.65 14.58
C LEU A 67 -12.00 -36.12 13.96
N MET A 68 -10.94 -36.93 13.93
CA MET A 68 -9.64 -36.55 13.36
C MET A 68 -9.70 -36.40 11.83
N SER A 69 -10.52 -37.23 11.15
CA SER A 69 -10.75 -37.02 9.72
C SER A 69 -11.39 -35.65 9.46
N GLY A 70 -12.34 -35.23 10.28
CA GLY A 70 -12.93 -33.89 10.20
C GLY A 70 -11.89 -32.77 10.40
N VAL A 71 -11.02 -32.93 11.41
CA VAL A 71 -9.92 -31.95 11.65
C VAL A 71 -8.94 -31.92 10.47
N ILE A 72 -8.55 -33.07 9.94
CA ILE A 72 -7.63 -33.14 8.78
C ILE A 72 -8.26 -32.47 7.53
N VAL A 73 -9.54 -32.74 7.27
CA VAL A 73 -10.27 -32.09 6.17
C VAL A 73 -10.34 -30.58 6.38
N PHE A 74 -10.63 -30.13 7.59
CA PHE A 74 -10.67 -28.71 7.91
C PHE A 74 -9.31 -28.04 7.66
N ILE A 75 -8.21 -28.61 8.15
CA ILE A 75 -6.86 -28.08 7.92
C ILE A 75 -6.51 -28.11 6.42
N TYR A 76 -6.93 -29.14 5.68
CA TYR A 76 -6.74 -29.21 4.23
C TYR A 76 -7.48 -28.07 3.51
N LEU A 77 -8.72 -27.80 3.86
CA LEU A 77 -9.50 -26.71 3.27
C LEU A 77 -8.86 -25.35 3.55
N VAL A 78 -8.41 -25.12 4.79
CA VAL A 78 -7.69 -23.89 5.16
C VAL A 78 -6.39 -23.76 4.37
N SER A 79 -5.59 -24.83 4.28
CA SER A 79 -4.32 -24.79 3.54
C SER A 79 -4.51 -24.63 2.01
N SER A 80 -5.55 -25.22 1.44
CA SER A 80 -5.90 -25.06 0.03
C SER A 80 -6.37 -23.62 -0.29
N LYS A 81 -7.15 -23.04 0.61
CA LYS A 81 -7.56 -21.63 0.50
C LYS A 81 -6.35 -20.70 0.54
N LEU A 82 -5.43 -20.98 1.46
CA LEU A 82 -4.17 -20.24 1.59
C LEU A 82 -3.32 -20.30 0.31
N ASP A 83 -3.16 -21.47 -0.30
CA ASP A 83 -2.47 -21.62 -1.59
C ASP A 83 -3.13 -20.79 -2.70
N SER A 84 -4.45 -20.76 -2.74
CA SER A 84 -5.21 -19.95 -3.71
C SER A 84 -4.95 -18.44 -3.53
N VAL A 85 -4.97 -17.96 -2.29
CA VAL A 85 -4.70 -16.54 -1.96
C VAL A 85 -3.27 -16.14 -2.32
N LEU A 86 -2.30 -16.96 -1.91
CA LEU A 86 -0.89 -16.70 -2.22
C LEU A 86 -0.63 -16.70 -3.74
N ASN A 87 -1.30 -17.56 -4.50
CA ASN A 87 -1.20 -17.56 -5.96
C ASN A 87 -1.80 -16.30 -6.60
N LYS A 88 -2.87 -15.72 -6.04
CA LYS A 88 -3.43 -14.45 -6.51
C LYS A 88 -2.44 -13.29 -6.33
N LEU A 89 -1.75 -13.23 -5.18
CA LEU A 89 -0.74 -12.21 -4.90
C LEU A 89 0.48 -12.28 -5.86
N ASN A 90 0.73 -13.42 -6.50
CA ASN A 90 1.83 -13.60 -7.46
C ASN A 90 1.46 -13.21 -8.90
N LEU A 91 0.24 -12.78 -9.17
CA LEU A 91 -0.12 -12.32 -10.50
C LEU A 91 0.69 -11.07 -10.85
N PRO A 92 1.15 -10.96 -12.12
CA PRO A 92 1.83 -9.74 -12.55
C PRO A 92 0.89 -8.56 -12.39
N GLU A 93 1.36 -7.54 -11.68
CA GLU A 93 0.59 -6.31 -11.50
C GLU A 93 0.48 -5.57 -12.83
N ILE A 94 -0.73 -5.20 -13.18
CA ILE A 94 -1.03 -4.36 -14.33
C ILE A 94 -1.35 -2.97 -13.80
N ASN A 95 -0.52 -1.98 -14.15
CA ASN A 95 -0.84 -0.59 -13.94
C ASN A 95 -1.71 -0.10 -15.09
N THR A 96 -2.85 0.51 -14.75
CA THR A 96 -3.78 1.09 -15.73
C THR A 96 -3.67 2.61 -15.68
N ASP A 97 -3.22 3.20 -16.77
CA ASP A 97 -3.22 4.63 -16.99
C ASP A 97 -4.45 5.00 -17.82
N ILE A 98 -5.31 5.86 -17.27
CA ILE A 98 -6.54 6.30 -17.91
C ILE A 98 -6.32 7.70 -18.46
N VAL A 99 -6.70 7.92 -19.70
CA VAL A 99 -6.67 9.24 -20.36
C VAL A 99 -8.08 9.64 -20.75
N ASP A 100 -8.48 10.79 -20.27
CA ASP A 100 -9.80 11.37 -20.46
C ASP A 100 -9.82 12.42 -21.54
N VAL A 101 -10.92 12.42 -22.28
CA VAL A 101 -11.34 13.55 -23.12
C VAL A 101 -12.47 14.26 -22.40
N VAL A 102 -12.22 15.45 -21.90
CA VAL A 102 -13.16 16.25 -21.10
C VAL A 102 -13.61 17.51 -21.82
N VAL A 103 -14.84 17.90 -21.60
CA VAL A 103 -15.44 19.17 -22.03
C VAL A 103 -16.10 19.85 -20.84
N LEU A 104 -16.51 21.10 -20.95
CA LEU A 104 -17.28 21.77 -19.91
C LEU A 104 -18.59 21.02 -19.63
N ALA A 105 -19.03 21.00 -18.38
CA ALA A 105 -20.22 20.25 -17.95
C ALA A 105 -21.50 20.71 -18.67
N ASP A 106 -21.59 22.01 -19.00
CA ASP A 106 -22.71 22.63 -19.73
C ASP A 106 -22.57 22.54 -21.26
N ASP A 107 -21.46 21.98 -21.77
CA ASP A 107 -21.29 21.73 -23.20
C ASP A 107 -22.37 20.76 -23.74
N LYS A 108 -22.78 20.96 -24.99
CA LYS A 108 -23.83 20.16 -25.64
C LYS A 108 -23.34 18.79 -26.11
N ALA A 109 -22.04 18.60 -26.23
CA ALA A 109 -21.47 17.31 -26.66
C ALA A 109 -21.84 16.19 -25.68
N SER A 110 -22.22 15.05 -26.22
CA SER A 110 -22.57 13.83 -25.48
C SER A 110 -21.76 12.62 -25.96
N SER A 111 -21.04 12.76 -27.05
CA SER A 111 -20.24 11.70 -27.66
C SER A 111 -18.97 12.29 -28.30
N LEU A 112 -17.99 11.43 -28.57
CA LEU A 112 -16.77 11.83 -29.23
C LEU A 112 -17.03 12.44 -30.64
N ASN A 113 -18.04 11.95 -31.35
CA ASN A 113 -18.41 12.46 -32.67
C ASN A 113 -18.83 13.93 -32.65
N ASP A 114 -19.40 14.41 -31.56
CA ASP A 114 -19.81 15.81 -31.39
C ASP A 114 -18.59 16.73 -31.32
N LEU A 115 -17.41 16.19 -30.97
CA LEU A 115 -16.15 16.92 -30.85
C LEU A 115 -15.39 17.04 -32.18
N ALA A 116 -15.96 16.61 -33.32
CA ALA A 116 -15.27 16.55 -34.61
C ALA A 116 -14.67 17.88 -35.07
N ASN A 117 -15.22 19.00 -34.63
CA ASN A 117 -14.77 20.35 -34.99
C ASN A 117 -14.24 21.15 -33.78
N TYR A 118 -13.95 20.46 -32.66
CA TYR A 118 -13.40 21.10 -31.48
C TYR A 118 -11.87 21.22 -31.59
N LYS A 119 -11.35 22.26 -30.98
CA LYS A 119 -9.92 22.41 -30.73
C LYS A 119 -9.61 21.73 -29.39
N PHE A 120 -8.72 20.76 -29.47
CA PHE A 120 -8.28 20.00 -28.29
C PHE A 120 -7.03 20.65 -27.70
N ALA A 121 -6.92 20.58 -26.37
CA ALA A 121 -5.73 21.03 -25.68
C ALA A 121 -5.20 19.97 -24.72
N TYR A 122 -3.95 20.12 -24.32
CA TYR A 122 -3.31 19.32 -23.28
C TYR A 122 -2.19 20.10 -22.59
N ASN A 123 -1.88 19.68 -21.36
CA ASN A 123 -0.71 20.20 -20.66
C ASN A 123 0.50 19.32 -20.96
N SER A 124 1.48 19.83 -21.73
CA SER A 124 2.65 19.05 -22.12
C SER A 124 3.65 18.82 -20.98
N THR A 125 3.53 19.57 -19.88
CA THR A 125 4.36 19.40 -18.69
C THR A 125 3.88 18.22 -17.83
N ALA A 126 2.57 18.07 -17.67
CA ALA A 126 1.96 17.03 -16.82
C ALA A 126 1.67 15.72 -17.57
N SER A 127 1.51 15.77 -18.88
CA SER A 127 1.10 14.61 -19.70
C SER A 127 2.22 13.62 -19.95
N ASN A 128 1.86 12.34 -19.94
CA ASN A 128 2.71 11.23 -20.36
C ASN A 128 2.50 10.86 -21.85
N ALA A 129 3.22 9.86 -22.33
CA ALA A 129 3.13 9.40 -23.72
C ALA A 129 1.72 8.90 -24.11
N ASN A 130 0.92 8.42 -23.17
CA ASN A 130 -0.43 7.91 -23.44
C ASN A 130 -1.39 9.01 -23.85
N VAL A 131 -1.21 10.25 -23.40
CA VAL A 131 -2.01 11.41 -23.86
C VAL A 131 -1.80 11.62 -25.36
N LYS A 132 -0.57 11.48 -25.87
CA LYS A 132 -0.30 11.55 -27.32
C LYS A 132 -0.95 10.40 -28.07
N THR A 133 -0.89 9.20 -27.53
CA THR A 133 -1.55 8.02 -28.11
C THR A 133 -3.08 8.17 -28.12
N ALA A 134 -3.66 8.82 -27.09
CA ALA A 134 -5.08 9.12 -27.06
C ALA A 134 -5.50 10.08 -28.19
N PHE A 135 -4.68 11.07 -28.55
CA PHE A 135 -4.96 11.91 -29.71
C PHE A 135 -5.01 11.12 -31.02
N ASP A 136 -4.12 10.14 -31.21
CA ASP A 136 -4.15 9.27 -32.38
C ASP A 136 -5.44 8.43 -32.41
N SER A 137 -5.92 7.95 -31.26
CA SER A 137 -7.18 7.24 -31.13
C SER A 137 -8.37 8.15 -31.43
N VAL A 138 -8.43 9.36 -30.85
CA VAL A 138 -9.45 10.37 -31.13
C VAL A 138 -9.50 10.69 -32.62
N LYS A 139 -8.35 10.93 -33.25
CA LYS A 139 -8.24 11.23 -34.67
C LYS A 139 -8.80 10.08 -35.53
N SER A 140 -8.47 8.83 -35.17
CA SER A 140 -8.94 7.63 -35.88
C SER A 140 -10.44 7.45 -35.71
N GLU A 141 -10.98 7.57 -34.50
CA GLU A 141 -12.41 7.39 -34.24
C GLU A 141 -13.26 8.48 -34.91
N LEU A 142 -12.74 9.71 -35.00
CA LEU A 142 -13.38 10.82 -35.72
C LEU A 142 -13.20 10.78 -37.24
N ASN A 143 -12.44 9.80 -37.77
CA ASN A 143 -12.10 9.71 -39.19
C ASN A 143 -11.48 11.00 -39.76
N LYS A 144 -10.63 11.67 -38.96
CA LYS A 144 -9.96 12.92 -39.35
C LYS A 144 -8.51 12.65 -39.78
N SER A 145 -7.99 13.44 -40.72
CA SER A 145 -6.58 13.41 -41.09
C SER A 145 -5.70 14.17 -40.08
N SER A 146 -6.26 15.17 -39.39
CA SER A 146 -5.62 15.97 -38.37
C SER A 146 -6.65 16.47 -37.34
N LEU A 147 -6.20 16.75 -36.11
CA LEU A 147 -6.96 17.47 -35.09
C LEU A 147 -6.39 18.86 -34.92
N GLU A 148 -7.23 19.83 -34.56
CA GLU A 148 -6.73 21.13 -34.10
C GLU A 148 -6.28 20.95 -32.65
N LEU A 149 -4.98 21.14 -32.39
CA LEU A 149 -4.35 20.95 -31.09
C LEU A 149 -3.74 22.25 -30.59
N ALA A 150 -3.89 22.49 -29.28
CA ALA A 150 -3.19 23.54 -28.55
C ALA A 150 -2.38 22.91 -27.42
N GLU A 151 -1.12 23.28 -27.31
CA GLU A 151 -0.21 22.82 -26.28
C GLU A 151 -0.02 23.92 -25.24
N TYR A 152 -0.21 23.57 -23.97
CA TYR A 152 0.03 24.46 -22.83
C TYR A 152 1.06 23.81 -21.88
N LYS A 153 1.88 24.66 -21.25
CA LYS A 153 2.87 24.25 -20.25
C LYS A 153 2.41 24.51 -18.82
N SER A 154 1.39 25.35 -18.67
CA SER A 154 0.81 25.76 -17.39
C SER A 154 -0.67 25.39 -17.36
N TRP A 155 -1.15 24.92 -16.22
CA TRP A 155 -2.57 24.72 -15.99
C TRP A 155 -3.33 26.05 -15.88
N ASP A 156 -2.68 27.13 -15.39
CA ASP A 156 -3.32 28.47 -15.34
C ASP A 156 -3.75 28.91 -16.73
N ASP A 157 -2.84 28.81 -17.72
CA ASP A 157 -3.13 29.21 -19.08
C ASP A 157 -4.15 28.29 -19.75
N LEU A 158 -4.03 26.97 -19.53
CA LEU A 158 -4.93 25.98 -20.13
C LEU A 158 -6.36 26.08 -19.57
N VAL A 159 -6.50 26.15 -18.24
CA VAL A 159 -7.83 26.23 -17.59
C VAL A 159 -8.51 27.56 -17.93
N THR A 160 -7.75 28.66 -17.98
CA THR A 160 -8.28 29.95 -18.43
C THR A 160 -8.79 29.88 -19.86
N ALA A 161 -8.01 29.37 -20.79
CA ALA A 161 -8.42 29.22 -22.20
C ALA A 161 -9.60 28.28 -22.38
N PHE A 162 -9.68 27.26 -21.53
CA PHE A 162 -10.77 26.27 -21.55
C PHE A 162 -12.09 26.84 -20.99
N TYR A 163 -12.03 27.59 -19.89
CA TYR A 163 -13.22 28.21 -19.30
C TYR A 163 -13.78 29.34 -20.18
N ASP A 164 -12.92 30.09 -20.87
CA ASP A 164 -13.35 31.08 -21.85
C ASP A 164 -14.06 30.44 -23.04
N ASN A 165 -13.81 29.16 -23.31
CA ASN A 165 -14.45 28.32 -24.35
C ASN A 165 -14.41 28.95 -25.76
N THR A 166 -13.46 29.86 -25.99
CA THR A 166 -13.30 30.55 -27.26
C THR A 166 -12.21 29.96 -28.13
N GLU A 167 -11.10 29.52 -27.48
CA GLU A 167 -9.95 28.96 -28.17
C GLU A 167 -9.81 27.45 -27.99
N VAL A 168 -10.29 26.89 -26.87
CA VAL A 168 -10.21 25.48 -26.53
C VAL A 168 -11.56 24.98 -26.04
N GLN A 169 -12.07 23.90 -26.62
CA GLN A 169 -13.36 23.30 -26.24
C GLN A 169 -13.23 21.95 -25.59
N ALA A 170 -12.08 21.26 -25.75
CA ALA A 170 -11.85 19.95 -25.13
C ALA A 170 -10.44 19.84 -24.59
N ILE A 171 -10.26 19.17 -23.45
CA ILE A 171 -8.96 18.83 -22.89
C ILE A 171 -8.75 17.31 -22.97
N VAL A 172 -7.53 16.88 -23.32
CA VAL A 172 -7.10 15.48 -23.19
C VAL A 172 -6.04 15.43 -22.07
N MET A 173 -6.34 14.67 -21.01
CA MET A 173 -5.51 14.62 -19.83
C MET A 173 -5.55 13.24 -19.15
N ASN A 174 -4.53 12.92 -18.36
CA ASN A 174 -4.58 11.72 -17.52
C ASN A 174 -5.66 11.91 -16.43
N ASP A 175 -6.49 10.90 -16.19
CA ASP A 175 -7.54 10.91 -15.17
C ASP A 175 -7.00 11.27 -13.79
N SER A 176 -5.84 10.73 -13.43
CA SER A 176 -5.16 11.05 -12.17
C SER A 176 -4.85 12.56 -11.99
N MET A 177 -4.81 13.33 -13.06
CA MET A 177 -4.60 14.79 -13.01
C MET A 177 -5.89 15.57 -12.70
N LEU A 178 -7.07 15.00 -12.88
CA LEU A 178 -8.34 15.67 -12.61
C LEU A 178 -8.40 16.20 -11.16
N LYS A 179 -8.14 15.34 -10.18
CA LYS A 179 -8.12 15.72 -8.75
C LYS A 179 -6.98 16.70 -8.43
N VAL A 180 -5.83 16.56 -9.10
CA VAL A 180 -4.68 17.46 -8.91
C VAL A 180 -5.04 18.87 -9.37
N VAL A 181 -5.70 19.00 -10.53
CA VAL A 181 -6.15 20.30 -11.06
C VAL A 181 -7.27 20.86 -10.18
N ALA A 182 -8.25 20.03 -9.77
CA ALA A 182 -9.34 20.44 -8.89
C ALA A 182 -8.84 20.96 -7.52
N SER A 183 -7.72 20.45 -7.03
CA SER A 183 -7.12 20.93 -5.77
C SER A 183 -6.66 22.40 -5.82
N GLN A 184 -6.46 22.95 -7.00
CA GLN A 184 -6.04 24.34 -7.21
C GLN A 184 -7.16 25.19 -7.83
N TYR A 185 -7.97 24.60 -8.69
CA TYR A 185 -9.10 25.27 -9.36
C TYR A 185 -10.40 24.71 -8.79
N GLU A 186 -10.95 25.43 -7.82
CA GLU A 186 -12.17 25.04 -7.12
C GLU A 186 -13.26 24.62 -8.11
N ASP A 187 -13.90 23.47 -7.86
CA ASP A 187 -14.94 22.87 -8.68
C ASP A 187 -14.53 22.46 -10.12
N PHE A 188 -13.22 22.33 -10.42
CA PHE A 188 -12.82 21.92 -11.78
C PHE A 188 -13.41 20.55 -12.15
N ASP A 189 -13.39 19.59 -11.24
CA ASP A 189 -13.96 18.24 -11.39
C ASP A 189 -15.47 18.23 -11.61
N THR A 190 -16.20 19.17 -11.00
CA THR A 190 -17.65 19.33 -11.18
C THR A 190 -18.02 20.18 -12.39
N LYS A 191 -17.11 21.03 -12.86
CA LYS A 191 -17.28 21.89 -14.05
C LYS A 191 -16.97 21.20 -15.37
N VAL A 192 -16.45 19.99 -15.33
CA VAL A 192 -16.14 19.20 -16.52
C VAL A 192 -16.98 17.93 -16.57
N LYS A 193 -17.14 17.37 -17.76
CA LYS A 193 -17.67 16.02 -17.97
C LYS A 193 -16.78 15.25 -18.92
N ILE A 194 -16.63 13.96 -18.62
CA ILE A 194 -15.85 13.03 -19.44
C ILE A 194 -16.71 12.57 -20.62
N ILE A 195 -16.22 12.76 -21.83
CA ILE A 195 -16.87 12.31 -23.06
C ILE A 195 -16.34 10.95 -23.49
N LYS A 196 -15.06 10.68 -23.28
CA LYS A 196 -14.41 9.44 -23.66
C LYS A 196 -13.25 9.15 -22.73
N GLN A 197 -13.05 7.86 -22.43
CA GLN A 197 -11.89 7.36 -21.68
C GLN A 197 -11.12 6.36 -22.52
N TYR A 198 -9.81 6.41 -22.44
CA TYR A 198 -8.88 5.45 -23.03
C TYR A 198 -8.03 4.81 -21.94
N GLU A 199 -8.03 3.48 -21.88
CA GLU A 199 -7.24 2.71 -20.91
C GLU A 199 -5.96 2.19 -21.55
N TYR A 200 -4.84 2.46 -20.92
CA TYR A 200 -3.52 1.96 -21.30
C TYR A 200 -2.96 1.09 -20.18
N LYS A 201 -2.82 -0.21 -20.47
CA LYS A 201 -2.35 -1.20 -19.50
C LYS A 201 -0.88 -1.49 -19.71
N LYS A 202 -0.12 -1.38 -18.61
CA LYS A 202 1.32 -1.65 -18.57
C LYS A 202 1.62 -2.60 -17.42
N LEU A 203 2.47 -3.60 -17.65
CA LEU A 203 3.00 -4.42 -16.56
C LEU A 203 3.90 -3.55 -15.68
N VAL A 204 3.69 -3.62 -14.37
CA VAL A 204 4.60 -3.00 -13.39
C VAL A 204 5.91 -3.77 -13.39
N THR A 205 7.01 -3.06 -13.58
CA THR A 205 8.35 -3.63 -13.69
C THR A 205 9.24 -3.17 -12.54
N VAL A 206 8.82 -3.45 -11.31
CA VAL A 206 9.71 -3.23 -10.17
C VAL A 206 10.78 -4.31 -10.16
N GLN A 207 12.02 -3.91 -9.95
CA GLN A 207 13.15 -4.84 -9.90
C GLN A 207 12.90 -5.91 -8.84
N LYS A 208 13.06 -7.19 -9.21
CA LYS A 208 12.94 -8.29 -8.26
C LYS A 208 14.15 -8.30 -7.34
N SER A 209 13.92 -8.19 -6.05
CA SER A 209 14.96 -8.39 -5.05
C SER A 209 15.22 -9.90 -4.83
N ASN A 210 16.49 -10.24 -4.63
CA ASN A 210 16.93 -11.57 -4.26
C ASN A 210 17.42 -11.64 -2.80
N VAL A 211 17.07 -10.64 -1.97
CA VAL A 211 17.46 -10.55 -0.58
C VAL A 211 16.93 -11.75 0.22
N ASN A 212 17.78 -12.29 1.08
CA ASN A 212 17.37 -13.34 2.02
C ASN A 212 16.71 -12.71 3.26
N VAL A 213 15.39 -12.51 3.19
CA VAL A 213 14.59 -11.85 4.24
C VAL A 213 14.62 -12.51 5.61
N LYS A 214 15.23 -13.70 5.75
CA LYS A 214 15.46 -14.35 7.05
C LYS A 214 16.76 -13.94 7.72
N LYS A 215 17.70 -13.34 6.97
CA LYS A 215 19.05 -13.05 7.45
C LYS A 215 19.52 -11.64 7.10
N GLU A 216 19.12 -11.13 5.95
CA GLU A 216 19.61 -9.86 5.41
C GLU A 216 18.58 -8.76 5.64
N PRO A 217 19.01 -7.54 5.96
CA PRO A 217 18.13 -6.38 6.00
C PRO A 217 17.50 -6.13 4.64
N PHE A 218 16.25 -5.67 4.64
CA PHE A 218 15.51 -5.34 3.42
C PHE A 218 14.57 -4.17 3.64
N ILE A 219 14.14 -3.55 2.55
CA ILE A 219 13.35 -2.33 2.57
C ILE A 219 12.04 -2.52 1.82
N ILE A 220 10.94 -2.13 2.46
CA ILE A 220 9.59 -2.13 1.86
C ILE A 220 9.07 -0.69 1.79
N TYR A 221 8.61 -0.27 0.61
CA TYR A 221 7.82 0.94 0.47
C TYR A 221 6.34 0.65 0.69
N VAL A 222 5.70 1.36 1.60
CA VAL A 222 4.26 1.30 1.86
C VAL A 222 3.60 2.55 1.30
N SER A 223 2.74 2.37 0.29
CA SER A 223 1.96 3.42 -0.36
C SER A 223 0.49 3.27 0.01
N GLY A 224 -0.06 4.28 0.68
CA GLY A 224 -1.51 4.39 0.89
C GLY A 224 -2.13 5.33 -0.13
N ILE A 225 -3.18 4.87 -0.82
CA ILE A 225 -3.92 5.68 -1.77
C ILE A 225 -5.32 6.01 -1.25
N SER A 226 -5.80 7.24 -1.51
CA SER A 226 -7.21 7.58 -1.29
C SER A 226 -8.01 7.26 -2.54
N SER A 227 -8.88 6.27 -2.48
CA SER A 227 -9.96 6.11 -3.46
C SER A 227 -11.24 6.58 -2.80
N GLU A 228 -11.84 7.67 -3.29
CA GLU A 228 -13.11 8.16 -2.77
C GLU A 228 -14.30 7.32 -3.26
N ASP A 229 -14.14 6.57 -4.33
CA ASP A 229 -15.23 5.88 -5.01
C ASP A 229 -15.52 4.45 -4.49
N GLY A 230 -14.92 4.02 -3.38
CA GLY A 230 -15.23 2.71 -2.77
C GLY A 230 -15.05 1.49 -3.68
N ALA A 231 -14.52 1.67 -4.88
CA ALA A 231 -14.41 0.61 -5.87
C ALA A 231 -13.05 -0.11 -5.77
N ASP A 232 -13.11 -1.42 -5.71
CA ASP A 232 -11.96 -2.34 -5.68
C ASP A 232 -11.03 -2.22 -6.90
N SER A 233 -11.49 -1.55 -7.97
CA SER A 233 -10.73 -1.33 -9.21
C SER A 233 -9.60 -0.30 -9.10
N ALA A 234 -9.57 0.50 -8.03
CA ALA A 234 -8.69 1.66 -7.93
C ALA A 234 -7.22 1.33 -7.59
N LEU A 235 -6.92 0.13 -7.07
CA LEU A 235 -5.54 -0.20 -6.69
C LEU A 235 -4.59 -0.32 -7.88
N SER A 236 -5.06 -0.79 -9.02
CA SER A 236 -4.27 -0.91 -10.26
C SER A 236 -4.13 0.42 -11.02
N ASN A 237 -4.92 1.44 -10.66
CA ASN A 237 -4.87 2.73 -11.34
C ASN A 237 -3.77 3.63 -10.77
N ASN A 238 -3.28 4.54 -11.59
CA ASN A 238 -2.45 5.64 -11.14
C ASN A 238 -3.27 6.52 -10.20
N ALA A 239 -2.74 6.81 -9.01
CA ALA A 239 -3.43 7.61 -8.00
C ALA A 239 -2.44 8.32 -7.09
N LEU A 240 -2.89 9.40 -6.44
CA LEU A 240 -2.13 10.10 -5.43
C LEU A 240 -1.71 9.15 -4.30
N SER A 241 -0.43 9.18 -3.92
CA SER A 241 0.09 8.44 -2.77
C SER A 241 0.00 9.30 -1.51
N ASP A 242 -1.03 9.09 -0.71
CA ASP A 242 -1.30 9.87 0.50
C ASP A 242 -0.51 9.40 1.72
N VAL A 243 -0.09 8.14 1.71
CA VAL A 243 0.81 7.56 2.71
C VAL A 243 2.09 7.14 2.02
N ASN A 244 3.22 7.64 2.49
CA ASN A 244 4.55 7.32 1.97
C ASN A 244 5.45 6.91 3.13
N ILE A 245 5.55 5.62 3.38
CA ILE A 245 6.37 5.06 4.46
C ILE A 245 7.42 4.12 3.88
N VAL A 246 8.67 4.34 4.26
CA VAL A 246 9.78 3.42 4.00
C VAL A 246 10.00 2.60 5.26
N ALA A 247 9.77 1.30 5.20
CA ALA A 247 10.00 0.36 6.27
C ALA A 247 11.35 -0.34 6.05
N VAL A 248 12.31 -0.10 6.94
CA VAL A 248 13.61 -0.79 6.96
C VAL A 248 13.56 -1.88 8.00
N ILE A 249 13.78 -3.12 7.58
CA ILE A 249 13.58 -4.32 8.39
C ILE A 249 14.90 -5.06 8.51
N ASN A 250 15.32 -5.36 9.74
CA ASN A 250 16.45 -6.23 9.99
C ASN A 250 15.98 -7.49 10.76
N PRO A 251 15.95 -8.65 10.10
CA PRO A 251 15.45 -9.89 10.70
C PRO A 251 16.37 -10.47 11.78
N GLU A 252 17.67 -10.20 11.75
CA GLU A 252 18.62 -10.70 12.73
C GLU A 252 18.51 -9.97 14.06
N THR A 253 18.34 -8.65 14.02
CA THR A 253 18.18 -7.81 15.22
C THR A 253 16.72 -7.63 15.64
N LYS A 254 15.75 -8.14 14.85
CA LYS A 254 14.31 -7.98 15.06
C LYS A 254 13.88 -6.51 15.19
N GLN A 255 14.48 -5.66 14.39
CA GLN A 255 14.15 -4.24 14.34
C GLN A 255 13.41 -3.87 13.05
N ILE A 256 12.42 -3.01 13.17
CA ILE A 256 11.71 -2.37 12.07
C ILE A 256 11.73 -0.86 12.33
N LEU A 257 12.21 -0.08 11.37
CA LEU A 257 12.09 1.37 11.38
C LEU A 257 11.12 1.80 10.28
N LEU A 258 10.08 2.51 10.67
CA LEU A 258 9.10 3.13 9.76
C LEU A 258 9.45 4.60 9.59
N VAL A 259 9.87 4.99 8.39
CA VAL A 259 10.18 6.39 8.06
C VAL A 259 9.07 6.96 7.19
N THR A 260 8.35 7.95 7.73
CA THR A 260 7.25 8.62 7.04
C THR A 260 7.74 9.90 6.37
N THR A 261 7.43 10.04 5.08
CA THR A 261 7.64 11.27 4.32
C THR A 261 6.29 11.94 4.08
N PRO A 262 6.07 13.19 4.51
CA PRO A 262 4.80 13.89 4.28
C PRO A 262 4.44 13.92 2.80
N ARG A 263 3.16 13.68 2.47
CA ARG A 263 2.68 13.60 1.08
C ARG A 263 2.93 14.87 0.27
N ASP A 264 2.87 16.03 0.93
CA ASP A 264 3.05 17.34 0.31
C ASP A 264 4.52 17.81 0.30
N SER A 265 5.47 16.92 0.61
CA SER A 265 6.90 17.24 0.57
C SER A 265 7.31 17.70 -0.83
N TYR A 266 7.84 18.93 -0.90
CA TYR A 266 8.37 19.55 -2.12
C TYR A 266 9.79 19.06 -2.37
N ILE A 267 9.88 18.00 -3.14
CA ILE A 267 11.13 17.28 -3.42
C ILE A 267 11.22 16.99 -4.92
N LYS A 268 12.39 16.53 -5.35
CA LYS A 268 12.58 16.12 -6.75
C LYS A 268 11.95 14.75 -6.97
N ILE A 269 10.76 14.73 -7.60
CA ILE A 269 10.04 13.51 -7.92
C ILE A 269 10.34 12.97 -9.32
N THR A 270 10.04 11.71 -9.54
CA THR A 270 9.98 11.10 -10.87
C THR A 270 8.56 11.24 -11.39
N GLY A 271 8.41 11.91 -12.52
CA GLY A 271 7.17 12.22 -13.19
C GLY A 271 6.97 11.43 -14.49
N PRO A 272 6.18 11.99 -15.43
CA PRO A 272 5.84 11.29 -16.67
C PRO A 272 7.09 10.93 -17.46
N ASP A 273 7.10 9.70 -17.99
CA ASP A 273 8.17 9.16 -18.83
C ASP A 273 9.58 9.22 -18.18
N GLY A 274 9.62 9.18 -16.82
CA GLY A 274 10.87 9.23 -16.06
C GLY A 274 11.51 10.60 -15.89
N ARG A 275 10.83 11.67 -16.33
CA ARG A 275 11.28 13.05 -16.15
C ARG A 275 11.31 13.41 -14.67
N LYS A 276 12.38 14.06 -14.21
CA LYS A 276 12.56 14.48 -12.83
C LYS A 276 12.40 15.98 -12.66
N GLY A 277 11.68 16.39 -11.62
CA GLY A 277 11.47 17.79 -11.29
C GLY A 277 10.93 17.96 -9.88
N TYR A 278 10.98 19.19 -9.35
CA TYR A 278 10.44 19.48 -8.03
C TYR A 278 8.92 19.53 -8.07
N ASP A 279 8.30 18.72 -7.19
CA ASP A 279 6.84 18.62 -7.07
C ASP A 279 6.49 18.01 -5.70
N LYS A 280 5.19 17.86 -5.40
CA LYS A 280 4.75 17.14 -4.22
C LYS A 280 5.03 15.65 -4.36
N LEU A 281 5.51 15.00 -3.31
CA LEU A 281 5.75 13.56 -3.30
C LEU A 281 4.50 12.76 -3.73
N THR A 282 3.32 13.15 -3.24
CA THR A 282 2.05 12.46 -3.57
C THR A 282 1.80 12.37 -5.07
N HIS A 283 2.25 13.36 -5.86
CA HIS A 283 2.06 13.40 -7.30
C HIS A 283 2.89 12.36 -8.06
N ALA A 284 3.96 11.82 -7.46
CA ALA A 284 4.71 10.70 -8.06
C ALA A 284 3.79 9.48 -8.28
N GLY A 285 2.83 9.24 -7.37
CA GLY A 285 1.85 8.16 -7.49
C GLY A 285 0.97 8.23 -8.74
N ASN A 286 0.75 9.42 -9.30
CA ASN A 286 0.01 9.61 -10.55
C ASN A 286 0.72 9.00 -11.78
N TYR A 287 2.01 8.68 -11.63
CA TYR A 287 2.84 8.08 -12.67
C TYR A 287 3.21 6.62 -12.36
N GLY A 288 2.55 6.05 -11.36
CA GLY A 288 2.70 4.66 -10.92
C GLY A 288 3.57 4.50 -9.68
N VAL A 289 3.49 3.32 -9.08
CA VAL A 289 4.27 2.97 -7.88
C VAL A 289 5.78 3.01 -8.14
N GLU A 290 6.20 2.69 -9.35
CA GLU A 290 7.61 2.74 -9.80
C GLU A 290 8.18 4.17 -9.67
N ALA A 291 7.38 5.19 -10.02
CA ALA A 291 7.78 6.59 -9.91
C ALA A 291 7.92 7.02 -8.44
N SER A 292 7.03 6.57 -7.57
CA SER A 292 7.14 6.82 -6.13
C SER A 292 8.38 6.14 -5.51
N ILE A 293 8.65 4.88 -5.89
CA ILE A 293 9.84 4.14 -5.48
C ILE A 293 11.11 4.87 -5.93
N ASP A 294 11.22 5.21 -7.23
CA ASP A 294 12.41 5.91 -7.74
C ASP A 294 12.60 7.28 -7.07
N THR A 295 11.50 7.96 -6.75
CA THR A 295 11.54 9.23 -6.00
C THR A 295 12.16 9.05 -4.62
N LEU A 296 11.70 8.06 -3.84
CA LEU A 296 12.18 7.83 -2.47
C LEU A 296 13.60 7.23 -2.45
N GLN A 297 13.93 6.36 -3.41
CA GLN A 297 15.29 5.85 -3.59
C GLN A 297 16.29 6.99 -3.84
N ASN A 298 15.92 7.95 -4.71
CA ASN A 298 16.76 9.13 -4.97
C ASN A 298 16.84 10.08 -3.76
N LEU A 299 15.75 10.23 -2.99
CA LEU A 299 15.72 11.11 -1.81
C LEU A 299 16.65 10.59 -0.71
N TYR A 300 16.62 9.29 -0.44
CA TYR A 300 17.32 8.68 0.70
C TYR A 300 18.62 8.00 0.33
N GLY A 301 18.91 7.78 -0.96
CA GLY A 301 20.09 7.05 -1.42
C GLY A 301 20.05 5.58 -1.05
N ILE A 302 18.89 4.94 -1.12
CA ILE A 302 18.62 3.53 -0.77
C ILE A 302 18.08 2.76 -1.96
N ASP A 303 18.16 1.43 -1.89
CA ASP A 303 17.45 0.53 -2.80
C ASP A 303 16.22 -0.05 -2.09
N ILE A 304 15.03 0.07 -2.68
CA ILE A 304 13.77 -0.47 -2.15
C ILE A 304 13.55 -1.85 -2.77
N ASP A 305 13.48 -2.89 -1.93
CA ASP A 305 13.36 -4.29 -2.36
C ASP A 305 11.93 -4.63 -2.78
N TYR A 306 10.96 -4.14 -1.99
CA TYR A 306 9.55 -4.48 -2.16
C TYR A 306 8.66 -3.27 -1.96
N TYR A 307 7.40 -3.41 -2.41
CA TYR A 307 6.36 -2.44 -2.07
C TYR A 307 5.04 -3.11 -1.68
N VAL A 308 4.24 -2.35 -0.96
CA VAL A 308 2.86 -2.66 -0.63
C VAL A 308 2.02 -1.41 -0.91
N LYS A 309 1.03 -1.53 -1.79
CA LYS A 309 0.05 -0.48 -2.07
C LYS A 309 -1.30 -0.88 -1.49
N ILE A 310 -1.93 0.01 -0.72
CA ILE A 310 -3.17 -0.24 0.00
C ILE A 310 -4.11 0.96 -0.13
N ASN A 311 -5.43 0.71 -0.14
CA ASN A 311 -6.45 1.74 0.00
C ASN A 311 -7.10 1.72 1.40
N PHE A 312 -7.98 2.68 1.70
CA PHE A 312 -8.65 2.75 3.01
C PHE A 312 -9.54 1.53 3.29
N THR A 313 -10.29 1.05 2.30
CA THR A 313 -11.13 -0.15 2.44
C THR A 313 -10.30 -1.38 2.78
N GLY A 314 -9.14 -1.53 2.15
CA GLY A 314 -8.17 -2.58 2.48
C GLY A 314 -7.65 -2.47 3.91
N CYS A 315 -7.37 -1.26 4.38
CA CYS A 315 -6.95 -1.04 5.77
C CYS A 315 -8.02 -1.48 6.77
N VAL A 316 -9.29 -1.10 6.55
CA VAL A 316 -10.43 -1.56 7.38
C VAL A 316 -10.46 -3.08 7.41
N SER A 317 -10.45 -3.73 6.24
CA SER A 317 -10.56 -5.18 6.11
C SER A 317 -9.43 -5.93 6.83
N VAL A 318 -8.20 -5.42 6.76
CA VAL A 318 -7.05 -6.03 7.43
C VAL A 318 -7.13 -5.89 8.95
N VAL A 319 -7.46 -4.71 9.44
CA VAL A 319 -7.61 -4.46 10.88
C VAL A 319 -8.70 -5.35 11.48
N ASP A 320 -9.85 -5.47 10.80
CA ASP A 320 -10.94 -6.33 11.25
C ASP A 320 -10.57 -7.81 11.19
N ALA A 321 -9.87 -8.24 10.16
CA ALA A 321 -9.38 -9.62 10.04
C ALA A 321 -8.38 -9.97 11.15
N LEU A 322 -7.55 -9.00 11.58
CA LEU A 322 -6.67 -9.14 12.75
C LEU A 322 -7.45 -9.19 14.08
N GLY A 323 -8.75 -8.82 14.06
CA GLY A 323 -9.60 -8.73 15.26
C GLY A 323 -9.35 -7.44 16.03
N GLY A 324 -9.08 -6.35 15.34
CA GLY A 324 -8.71 -5.04 15.88
C GLY A 324 -7.23 -4.90 16.18
N ILE A 325 -6.80 -3.66 16.31
CA ILE A 325 -5.42 -3.27 16.66
C ILE A 325 -5.42 -2.28 17.82
N THR A 326 -4.30 -2.19 18.52
CA THR A 326 -4.05 -1.12 19.49
C THR A 326 -3.23 -0.03 18.81
N ILE A 327 -3.73 1.22 18.81
CA ILE A 327 -3.02 2.39 18.31
C ILE A 327 -2.62 3.28 19.48
N ASP A 328 -1.34 3.58 19.58
CA ASP A 328 -0.82 4.50 20.61
C ASP A 328 -0.87 5.94 20.08
N SER A 329 -1.80 6.74 20.60
CA SER A 329 -1.99 8.12 20.16
C SER A 329 -1.09 9.08 20.94
N GLU A 330 -0.37 9.95 20.23
CA GLU A 330 0.47 11.01 20.86
C GLU A 330 -0.36 12.08 21.57
N VAL A 331 -1.60 12.30 21.10
CA VAL A 331 -2.49 13.38 21.57
C VAL A 331 -3.92 12.88 21.70
N GLU A 332 -4.69 13.54 22.57
CA GLU A 332 -6.13 13.31 22.68
C GLU A 332 -6.86 14.17 21.65
N PHE A 333 -7.84 13.58 20.93
CA PHE A 333 -8.65 14.28 19.93
C PHE A 333 -9.96 13.55 19.62
N THR A 334 -10.85 14.25 18.93
CA THR A 334 -12.07 13.68 18.35
C THR A 334 -12.05 13.92 16.83
N CYS A 335 -12.36 12.91 16.04
CA CYS A 335 -12.43 13.03 14.58
C CYS A 335 -13.51 13.99 14.13
N GLY A 336 -13.18 14.83 13.13
CA GLY A 336 -14.13 15.63 12.38
C GLY A 336 -14.83 14.83 11.27
N GLU A 337 -15.87 15.44 10.68
CA GLU A 337 -16.69 14.82 9.62
C GLU A 337 -15.88 14.45 8.37
N ASP A 338 -14.80 15.19 8.07
CA ASP A 338 -13.92 14.90 6.94
C ASP A 338 -13.12 13.59 7.11
N ALA A 339 -12.85 13.19 8.35
CA ALA A 339 -12.14 11.96 8.67
C ALA A 339 -13.09 10.77 8.80
N SER A 340 -14.26 10.98 9.41
CA SER A 340 -15.29 9.96 9.61
C SER A 340 -16.66 10.60 9.86
N PRO A 341 -17.75 10.01 9.34
CA PRO A 341 -19.10 10.43 9.70
C PRO A 341 -19.44 10.15 11.17
N ILE A 342 -18.66 9.30 11.85
CA ILE A 342 -18.77 9.00 13.26
C ILE A 342 -17.67 9.78 14.01
N PRO A 343 -18.00 10.62 15.01
CA PRO A 343 -17.03 11.40 15.76
C PRO A 343 -16.32 10.53 16.81
N TYR A 344 -15.45 9.61 16.34
CA TYR A 344 -14.64 8.78 17.24
C TYR A 344 -13.74 9.65 18.12
N HIS A 345 -13.68 9.31 19.42
CA HIS A 345 -12.82 9.97 20.38
C HIS A 345 -11.62 9.07 20.72
N PHE A 346 -10.41 9.64 20.62
CA PHE A 346 -9.16 8.96 20.92
C PHE A 346 -8.46 9.65 22.09
N VAL A 347 -8.05 8.85 23.07
CA VAL A 347 -7.28 9.35 24.23
C VAL A 347 -5.78 9.32 23.92
N LYS A 348 -5.00 10.14 24.60
CA LYS A 348 -3.53 10.00 24.55
C LYS A 348 -3.12 8.65 25.14
N GLY A 349 -2.26 7.91 24.42
CA GLY A 349 -1.86 6.55 24.76
C GLY A 349 -2.62 5.49 23.98
N PRO A 350 -2.73 4.26 24.49
CA PRO A 350 -3.30 3.13 23.75
C PRO A 350 -4.81 3.23 23.56
N ASN A 351 -5.26 3.04 22.31
CA ASN A 351 -6.66 2.98 21.90
C ASN A 351 -6.91 1.65 21.17
N GLU A 352 -7.90 0.88 21.60
CA GLU A 352 -8.34 -0.32 20.89
C GLU A 352 -9.23 0.09 19.72
N CYS A 353 -8.81 -0.23 18.51
CA CYS A 353 -9.46 0.21 17.27
C CYS A 353 -9.89 -0.98 16.43
N ASP A 354 -11.11 -0.95 15.91
CA ASP A 354 -11.53 -1.72 14.75
C ASP A 354 -11.05 -1.04 13.44
N GLY A 355 -11.43 -1.57 12.29
CA GLY A 355 -10.99 -1.05 11.01
C GLY A 355 -11.46 0.37 10.73
N GLU A 356 -12.71 0.68 11.00
CA GLU A 356 -13.29 2.02 10.79
C GLU A 356 -12.63 3.05 11.72
N MET A 357 -12.44 2.72 13.00
CA MET A 357 -11.73 3.58 13.94
C MET A 357 -10.27 3.82 13.51
N ALA A 358 -9.56 2.79 13.04
CA ALA A 358 -8.18 2.91 12.60
C ALA A 358 -8.03 3.82 11.37
N VAL A 359 -8.98 3.73 10.43
CA VAL A 359 -9.01 4.61 9.26
C VAL A 359 -9.38 6.04 9.66
N ALA A 360 -10.39 6.23 10.54
CA ALA A 360 -10.76 7.55 11.06
C ALA A 360 -9.57 8.22 11.75
N PHE A 361 -8.85 7.48 12.62
CA PHE A 361 -7.63 7.94 13.27
C PHE A 361 -6.56 8.39 12.26
N SER A 362 -6.39 7.64 11.18
CA SER A 362 -5.37 7.87 10.16
C SER A 362 -5.71 9.00 9.18
N ARG A 363 -6.99 9.40 9.08
CA ARG A 363 -7.46 10.45 8.16
C ARG A 363 -7.55 11.81 8.81
N GLU A 364 -7.69 11.89 10.15
CA GLU A 364 -7.86 13.15 10.87
C GLU A 364 -6.66 14.08 10.69
N ARG A 365 -6.93 15.33 10.37
CA ARG A 365 -5.93 16.41 10.21
C ARG A 365 -6.37 17.73 10.81
N HIS A 366 -7.69 18.01 10.83
CA HIS A 366 -8.23 19.31 11.23
C HIS A 366 -8.27 19.50 12.75
N ALA A 367 -8.28 18.41 13.51
CA ALA A 367 -8.18 18.45 14.96
C ALA A 367 -6.80 18.91 15.48
N PHE A 368 -5.79 19.02 14.60
CA PHE A 368 -4.41 19.24 15.00
C PHE A 368 -3.86 20.57 14.49
N ALA A 369 -3.15 21.31 15.36
CA ALA A 369 -2.39 22.50 14.95
C ALA A 369 -1.28 22.14 13.93
N ALA A 370 -0.70 20.94 14.03
CA ALA A 370 0.32 20.44 13.11
C ALA A 370 -0.29 19.85 11.81
N GLY A 371 -1.62 19.79 11.69
CA GLY A 371 -2.33 19.38 10.47
C GLY A 371 -1.82 18.08 9.88
N ASP A 372 -1.30 18.16 8.66
CA ASP A 372 -0.82 17.03 7.86
C ASP A 372 0.36 16.27 8.49
N PHE A 373 1.22 16.96 9.23
CA PHE A 373 2.32 16.29 9.94
C PHE A 373 1.79 15.33 11.01
N GLN A 374 0.74 15.74 11.79
CA GLN A 374 0.14 14.84 12.76
C GLN A 374 -0.58 13.69 12.08
N ARG A 375 -1.26 13.93 10.95
CA ARG A 375 -1.88 12.86 10.16
C ARG A 375 -0.84 11.81 9.73
N GLY A 376 0.33 12.24 9.25
CA GLY A 376 1.43 11.32 8.89
C GLY A 376 1.90 10.46 10.08
N ARG A 377 2.05 11.05 11.27
CA ARG A 377 2.37 10.29 12.48
C ARG A 377 1.26 9.32 12.88
N ASN A 378 0.01 9.74 12.78
CA ASN A 378 -1.14 8.90 13.06
C ASN A 378 -1.19 7.68 12.10
N GLN A 379 -0.95 7.89 10.79
CA GLN A 379 -0.85 6.81 9.80
C GLN A 379 0.25 5.82 10.17
N THR A 380 1.41 6.32 10.59
CA THR A 380 2.53 5.49 11.03
C THR A 380 2.19 4.70 12.29
N ALA A 381 1.49 5.32 13.26
CA ALA A 381 1.03 4.65 14.47
C ALA A 381 0.03 3.51 14.17
N ALA A 382 -0.89 3.72 13.22
CA ALA A 382 -1.81 2.67 12.77
C ALA A 382 -1.06 1.50 12.11
N ILE A 383 -0.11 1.77 11.21
CA ILE A 383 0.72 0.74 10.58
C ILE A 383 1.56 -0.01 11.64
N LYS A 384 2.13 0.71 12.62
CA LYS A 384 2.82 0.08 13.76
C LYS A 384 1.90 -0.86 14.52
N GLY A 385 0.66 -0.45 14.80
CA GLY A 385 -0.34 -1.30 15.45
C GLY A 385 -0.69 -2.56 14.63
N ILE A 386 -0.86 -2.42 13.32
CA ILE A 386 -1.06 -3.55 12.39
C ILE A 386 0.13 -4.51 12.46
N LEU A 387 1.36 -4.02 12.35
CA LEU A 387 2.57 -4.84 12.39
C LEU A 387 2.73 -5.55 13.74
N GLN A 388 2.50 -4.86 14.86
CA GLN A 388 2.55 -5.46 16.19
C GLN A 388 1.55 -6.61 16.33
N LYS A 389 0.33 -6.43 15.84
CA LYS A 389 -0.70 -7.47 15.88
C LYS A 389 -0.37 -8.62 14.94
N ALA A 390 0.08 -8.33 13.71
CA ALA A 390 0.44 -9.32 12.70
C ALA A 390 1.66 -10.17 13.10
N THR A 391 2.58 -9.62 13.87
CA THR A 391 3.76 -10.34 14.39
C THR A 391 3.52 -11.02 15.74
N SER A 392 2.35 -10.86 16.34
CA SER A 392 1.99 -11.49 17.60
C SER A 392 1.59 -12.97 17.42
N PRO A 393 1.68 -13.82 18.46
CA PRO A 393 1.20 -15.21 18.38
C PRO A 393 -0.29 -15.35 18.02
N ALA A 394 -1.10 -14.33 18.28
CA ALA A 394 -2.53 -14.31 17.97
C ALA A 394 -2.82 -14.45 16.47
N ILE A 395 -1.87 -14.07 15.59
CA ILE A 395 -2.02 -14.17 14.13
C ILE A 395 -2.30 -15.61 13.68
N LEU A 396 -1.78 -16.63 14.37
CA LEU A 396 -1.95 -18.03 13.98
C LEU A 396 -3.42 -18.43 13.83
N THR A 397 -4.30 -17.91 14.67
CA THR A 397 -5.74 -18.19 14.63
C THR A 397 -6.49 -17.31 13.62
N LYS A 398 -5.88 -16.18 13.19
CA LYS A 398 -6.47 -15.20 12.29
C LYS A 398 -5.86 -15.24 10.87
N TYR A 399 -4.83 -16.04 10.68
CA TYR A 399 -4.00 -16.02 9.48
C TYR A 399 -4.80 -16.17 8.17
N SER A 400 -5.77 -17.10 8.11
CA SER A 400 -6.62 -17.27 6.94
C SER A 400 -7.49 -16.04 6.65
N ALA A 401 -8.08 -15.44 7.68
CA ALA A 401 -8.92 -14.25 7.52
C ALA A 401 -8.09 -13.03 7.04
N VAL A 402 -6.89 -12.88 7.60
CA VAL A 402 -5.97 -11.80 7.18
C VAL A 402 -5.55 -11.99 5.73
N LEU A 403 -5.20 -13.20 5.33
CA LEU A 403 -4.83 -13.47 3.94
C LEU A 403 -5.99 -13.23 2.96
N ASP A 404 -7.20 -13.60 3.32
CA ASP A 404 -8.39 -13.30 2.52
C ASP A 404 -8.57 -11.78 2.37
N ALA A 405 -8.44 -11.03 3.46
CA ALA A 405 -8.53 -9.57 3.43
C ALA A 405 -7.41 -8.92 2.60
N VAL A 406 -6.20 -9.48 2.66
CA VAL A 406 -5.03 -8.96 1.92
C VAL A 406 -5.15 -9.25 0.42
N SER A 407 -5.69 -10.40 0.00
CA SER A 407 -5.64 -10.87 -1.39
C SER A 407 -6.31 -9.94 -2.41
N ASP A 408 -7.33 -9.22 -1.99
CA ASP A 408 -8.15 -8.40 -2.87
C ASP A 408 -7.95 -6.88 -2.62
N MET A 409 -7.23 -6.52 -1.53
CA MET A 409 -7.08 -5.15 -1.04
C MET A 409 -5.65 -4.63 -1.02
N PHE A 410 -4.69 -5.44 -1.52
CA PHE A 410 -3.27 -5.08 -1.59
C PHE A 410 -2.70 -5.38 -2.96
N LEU A 411 -1.83 -4.49 -3.43
CA LEU A 411 -0.91 -4.78 -4.52
C LEU A 411 0.52 -4.82 -3.97
N THR A 412 1.26 -5.85 -4.34
CA THR A 412 2.65 -6.02 -3.87
C THR A 412 3.47 -6.86 -4.85
N ASN A 413 4.76 -6.56 -4.93
CA ASN A 413 5.73 -7.39 -5.64
C ASN A 413 6.43 -8.41 -4.73
N ILE A 414 6.02 -8.54 -3.44
CA ILE A 414 6.62 -9.50 -2.51
C ILE A 414 6.26 -10.92 -2.98
N PRO A 415 7.24 -11.77 -3.35
CA PRO A 415 6.97 -13.15 -3.74
C PRO A 415 6.32 -13.94 -2.59
N THR A 416 5.43 -14.86 -2.91
CA THR A 416 4.78 -15.71 -1.89
C THR A 416 5.79 -16.53 -1.08
N SER A 417 6.88 -16.96 -1.72
CA SER A 417 7.99 -17.62 -1.00
C SER A 417 8.60 -16.71 0.06
N THR A 418 8.76 -15.43 -0.23
CA THR A 418 9.27 -14.42 0.72
C THR A 418 8.30 -14.21 1.87
N ILE A 419 6.98 -14.14 1.59
CA ILE A 419 5.94 -14.06 2.63
C ILE A 419 6.00 -15.32 3.52
N SER A 420 6.10 -16.51 2.92
CA SER A 420 6.25 -17.76 3.65
C SER A 420 7.50 -17.78 4.54
N ASP A 421 8.61 -17.25 4.05
CA ASP A 421 9.86 -17.15 4.79
C ASP A 421 9.77 -16.21 5.99
N LEU A 422 9.08 -15.07 5.86
CA LEU A 422 8.82 -14.14 6.98
C LEU A 422 7.93 -14.79 8.05
N VAL A 423 6.88 -15.51 7.63
CA VAL A 423 6.01 -16.24 8.55
C VAL A 423 6.79 -17.33 9.28
N LYS A 424 7.63 -18.11 8.58
CA LYS A 424 8.51 -19.11 9.20
C LYS A 424 9.47 -18.48 10.21
N LEU A 425 10.07 -17.33 9.86
CA LEU A 425 10.96 -16.61 10.73
C LEU A 425 10.28 -16.26 12.05
N GLN A 426 9.05 -15.71 11.99
CA GLN A 426 8.27 -15.35 13.18
C GLN A 426 7.86 -16.57 14.00
N LEU A 427 7.41 -17.66 13.35
CA LEU A 427 7.03 -18.88 14.00
C LEU A 427 8.20 -19.66 14.61
N SER A 428 9.42 -19.42 14.13
CA SER A 428 10.60 -20.16 14.56
C SER A 428 11.05 -19.79 15.97
N ASP A 429 11.06 -18.53 16.33
CA ASP A 429 11.53 -18.03 17.61
C ASP A 429 10.44 -17.32 18.45
N GLY A 430 9.42 -16.76 17.80
CA GLY A 430 8.34 -16.03 18.46
C GLY A 430 8.76 -14.71 19.11
N THR A 431 9.97 -14.24 18.85
CA THR A 431 10.49 -13.00 19.42
C THR A 431 9.72 -11.80 18.90
N ALA A 432 9.35 -10.88 19.79
CA ALA A 432 8.71 -9.63 19.42
C ALA A 432 9.67 -8.74 18.63
N TRP A 433 9.12 -8.01 17.65
CA TRP A 433 9.86 -7.04 16.87
C TRP A 433 9.89 -5.68 17.61
N ASN A 434 11.04 -5.04 17.62
CA ASN A 434 11.18 -3.66 18.03
C ASN A 434 10.81 -2.75 16.86
N ILE A 435 9.58 -2.19 16.89
CA ILE A 435 9.04 -1.36 15.81
C ILE A 435 9.14 0.10 16.23
N GLN A 436 9.97 0.84 15.55
CA GLN A 436 10.27 2.25 15.79
C GLN A 436 9.77 3.11 14.63
N THR A 437 9.58 4.39 14.87
CA THR A 437 9.03 5.33 13.90
C THR A 437 9.88 6.59 13.83
N TYR A 438 9.99 7.16 12.63
CA TYR A 438 10.56 8.49 12.41
C TYR A 438 9.76 9.20 11.32
N SER A 439 9.43 10.47 11.53
CA SER A 439 8.72 11.28 10.55
C SER A 439 9.61 12.43 10.08
N ILE A 440 9.67 12.62 8.76
CA ILE A 440 10.38 13.76 8.18
C ILE A 440 9.69 15.05 8.61
N GLU A 441 10.46 15.97 9.17
CA GLU A 441 10.03 17.30 9.54
C GLU A 441 10.31 18.33 8.45
N GLY A 442 9.55 19.42 8.43
CA GLY A 442 9.68 20.48 7.46
C GLY A 442 8.84 21.70 7.82
N THR A 443 8.77 22.65 6.91
CA THR A 443 7.97 23.87 7.04
C THR A 443 7.10 24.09 5.82
N THR A 444 5.94 24.71 5.99
CA THR A 444 5.10 25.19 4.89
C THR A 444 5.51 26.55 4.36
N GLN A 445 6.45 27.22 5.01
CA GLN A 445 6.98 28.52 4.57
C GLN A 445 8.07 28.30 3.53
N PRO A 446 8.01 28.98 2.38
CA PRO A 446 9.07 28.91 1.40
C PRO A 446 10.40 29.43 1.98
N PRO A 447 11.55 28.92 1.51
CA PRO A 447 12.85 29.44 1.89
C PRO A 447 12.95 30.94 1.64
N ALA A 448 13.72 31.66 2.46
CA ALA A 448 13.85 33.10 2.37
C ALA A 448 14.28 33.57 0.97
N GLY A 449 13.53 34.50 0.40
CA GLY A 449 13.77 35.04 -0.95
C GLY A 449 13.20 34.20 -2.10
N GLN A 450 12.52 33.09 -1.81
CA GLN A 450 11.77 32.31 -2.80
C GLN A 450 10.29 32.70 -2.80
N GLY A 451 9.69 32.73 -4.00
CA GLY A 451 8.24 32.87 -4.16
C GLY A 451 7.48 31.57 -3.86
N PRO A 452 6.16 31.57 -4.08
CA PRO A 452 5.35 30.35 -3.97
C PRO A 452 5.90 29.21 -4.82
N ALA A 453 5.73 27.98 -4.37
CA ALA A 453 6.23 26.80 -5.07
C ALA A 453 5.69 26.71 -6.50
N TYR A 454 6.57 26.38 -7.43
CA TYR A 454 6.22 25.96 -8.77
C TYR A 454 6.46 24.47 -8.91
N LEU A 455 5.40 23.73 -9.17
CA LEU A 455 5.45 22.30 -9.32
C LEU A 455 5.87 21.96 -10.76
N GLU A 456 7.13 21.57 -10.93
CA GLU A 456 7.77 21.42 -12.26
C GLU A 456 7.20 20.26 -13.08
N ILE A 457 6.68 19.24 -12.40
CA ILE A 457 6.12 18.04 -13.05
C ILE A 457 4.66 18.24 -13.42
N THR A 458 3.85 18.75 -12.49
CA THR A 458 2.43 18.98 -12.74
C THR A 458 2.14 20.32 -13.38
N GLY A 459 3.05 21.28 -13.35
CA GLY A 459 2.88 22.62 -13.94
C GLY A 459 1.94 23.52 -13.13
N LEU A 460 1.75 23.26 -11.84
CA LEU A 460 0.93 24.06 -10.93
C LEU A 460 1.76 25.13 -10.21
N ARG A 461 1.15 26.27 -9.88
CA ARG A 461 1.77 27.39 -9.16
C ARG A 461 1.04 27.68 -7.87
N GLY A 462 1.79 28.07 -6.83
CA GLY A 462 1.20 28.53 -5.57
C GLY A 462 0.54 27.43 -4.73
N ALA A 463 0.74 26.17 -5.08
CA ALA A 463 0.24 25.05 -4.29
C ALA A 463 0.88 25.04 -2.89
N SER A 464 0.10 24.70 -1.87
CA SER A 464 0.61 24.46 -0.52
C SER A 464 1.52 23.24 -0.53
N VAL A 465 2.75 23.40 -0.05
CA VAL A 465 3.77 22.34 0.01
C VAL A 465 4.45 22.33 1.36
N VAL A 466 5.11 21.22 1.68
CA VAL A 466 6.04 21.08 2.79
C VAL A 466 7.47 21.12 2.25
N TYR A 467 8.30 22.01 2.73
CA TYR A 467 9.74 22.04 2.49
C TYR A 467 10.42 21.21 3.58
N PRO A 468 10.89 19.97 3.27
CA PRO A 468 11.53 19.13 4.27
C PRO A 468 12.84 19.75 4.75
N TYR A 469 13.13 19.64 6.06
CA TYR A 469 14.43 20.04 6.58
C TYR A 469 15.51 19.04 6.15
N ALA A 470 16.63 19.57 5.64
CA ALA A 470 17.76 18.72 5.21
C ALA A 470 18.30 17.86 6.36
N ASP A 471 18.34 18.41 7.57
CA ASP A 471 18.79 17.67 8.77
C ASP A 471 17.84 16.52 9.11
N SER A 472 16.52 16.71 8.93
CA SER A 472 15.55 15.63 9.15
C SER A 472 15.72 14.50 8.13
N ILE A 473 15.97 14.81 6.84
CA ILE A 473 16.28 13.81 5.81
C ILE A 473 17.59 13.09 6.15
N ASN A 474 18.65 13.81 6.52
CA ASN A 474 19.94 13.23 6.90
C ASN A 474 19.81 12.31 8.13
N THR A 475 19.01 12.69 9.13
CA THR A 475 18.71 11.86 10.28
C THR A 475 18.01 10.57 9.87
N ALA A 476 17.01 10.65 8.98
CA ALA A 476 16.35 9.46 8.44
C ALA A 476 17.34 8.50 7.76
N ILE A 477 18.22 9.03 6.91
CA ILE A 477 19.29 8.24 6.24
C ILE A 477 20.19 7.54 7.26
N GLN A 478 20.62 8.25 8.30
CA GLN A 478 21.45 7.68 9.37
C GLN A 478 20.73 6.57 10.13
N LEU A 479 19.46 6.79 10.51
CA LEU A 479 18.65 5.79 11.21
C LEU A 479 18.42 4.53 10.35
N MET A 480 18.09 4.70 9.06
CA MET A 480 17.96 3.60 8.12
C MET A 480 19.27 2.80 7.99
N SER A 481 20.39 3.50 7.84
CA SER A 481 21.72 2.87 7.75
C SER A 481 22.06 2.09 9.02
N LYS A 482 21.71 2.58 10.21
CA LYS A 482 21.92 1.86 11.47
C LYS A 482 21.15 0.54 11.51
N ILE A 483 19.88 0.53 11.11
CA ILE A 483 19.10 -0.71 11.02
C ILE A 483 19.74 -1.69 10.03
N GLN A 484 20.15 -1.22 8.85
CA GLN A 484 20.78 -2.06 7.84
C GLN A 484 22.13 -2.64 8.32
N ASN A 485 22.90 -1.89 9.11
CA ASN A 485 24.17 -2.34 9.68
C ASN A 485 24.00 -3.26 10.91
N GLY A 486 22.77 -3.45 11.41
CA GLY A 486 22.51 -4.29 12.56
C GLY A 486 22.74 -3.61 13.91
N ASP A 487 22.83 -2.28 13.93
CA ASP A 487 22.91 -1.53 15.19
C ASP A 487 21.59 -1.65 15.95
N VAL A 488 21.66 -1.99 17.24
CA VAL A 488 20.48 -2.00 18.11
C VAL A 488 20.44 -0.68 18.89
N PHE A 489 19.40 0.10 18.68
CA PHE A 489 19.22 1.41 19.29
C PHE A 489 17.74 1.74 19.49
N ASP A 490 17.46 2.76 20.31
CA ASP A 490 16.18 3.41 20.42
C ASP A 490 16.23 4.76 19.70
N VAL A 491 15.20 5.05 18.88
CA VAL A 491 15.15 6.28 18.05
C VAL A 491 15.07 7.52 18.95
N ASP A 492 14.23 7.50 19.97
CA ASP A 492 14.02 8.67 20.85
C ASP A 492 15.27 8.97 21.67
N GLU A 493 15.96 7.91 22.18
CA GLU A 493 17.25 8.06 22.85
C GLU A 493 18.31 8.61 21.89
N TYR A 494 18.41 8.08 20.68
CA TYR A 494 19.35 8.55 19.66
C TYR A 494 19.11 10.03 19.31
N LEU A 495 17.86 10.44 19.09
CA LEU A 495 17.51 11.84 18.79
C LEU A 495 17.86 12.78 19.96
N SER A 496 17.63 12.34 21.20
CA SER A 496 17.98 13.13 22.38
C SER A 496 19.48 13.40 22.47
N LEU A 497 20.33 12.42 22.10
CA LEU A 497 21.79 12.56 22.10
C LEU A 497 22.29 13.54 21.02
N ILE A 498 21.68 13.53 19.82
CA ILE A 498 22.01 14.47 18.74
C ILE A 498 21.68 15.90 19.17
N HIS A 499 20.50 16.14 19.75
CA HIS A 499 20.09 17.45 20.21
C HIS A 499 20.99 18.00 21.34
N ILE A 500 21.57 17.13 22.16
CA ILE A 500 22.53 17.53 23.20
C ILE A 500 23.90 17.87 22.59
N SER A 501 24.34 17.15 21.55
CA SER A 501 25.67 17.32 20.94
C SER A 501 25.76 18.47 19.93
N GLU A 502 24.61 18.94 19.36
CA GLU A 502 24.54 20.05 18.40
C GLU A 502 23.56 21.16 18.80
N PRO A 503 23.61 21.73 20.01
CA PRO A 503 22.63 22.74 20.45
C PRO A 503 22.73 24.08 19.71
N THR A 504 23.70 24.29 18.83
CA THR A 504 24.04 25.58 18.25
C THR A 504 23.64 25.76 16.77
N ARG A 505 23.19 24.74 16.08
CA ARG A 505 22.84 24.86 14.64
C ARG A 505 21.45 25.45 14.37
N HIS A 506 20.51 25.38 15.30
CA HIS A 506 19.16 25.94 15.14
C HIS A 506 19.02 27.42 15.57
N SER A 507 20.07 28.05 16.09
CA SER A 507 20.03 29.44 16.56
C SER A 507 20.60 30.48 15.61
N LEU A 508 21.02 30.11 14.39
CA LEU A 508 21.59 31.00 13.40
C LEU A 508 21.01 30.69 12.00
N ILE A 509 19.74 30.99 11.79
CA ILE A 509 19.21 31.45 10.48
C ILE A 509 18.08 32.43 10.76
#